data_e835b15b987c7e9f06a50753359d93ed
#
_entry.id   e835b15b987c7e9f06a50753359d93ed
#
_cell.length_a   1.000
_cell.length_b   1.000
_cell.length_c   1.000
_cell.angle_alpha   90.00
_cell.angle_beta   90.00
_cell.angle_gamma   90.00
#
_symmetry.space_group_name_H-M   'P 1'
#
loop_
_entity.id
_entity.type
_entity.pdbx_description
1 polymer ?
#
loop_
_entity_poly.entity_id
_entity_poly.type
_entity_poly.pdbx_seq_one_letter_code
_entity_poly.pdbx_strand_id
1 'polypeptide(L)'
;MDQDFDLFGNPSRPGLGQRGRPRYEATEKDRNKIKMLLALGWGNQRIANAMDISLATLKRYFRADLKIRDVMRDRLVARQFEIALEQANAGNMAALKELDRLLDKNDRMYAERLMKRSQEEPDPTAKLGKKARAAIEAEQAADGTDWQDDLAFDGGTVN
;
A
#
# COMPACT_ATOMS: atom_id res chain seq x y z
N MET A 1 -31.82 -27.32 -1.74
CA MET A 1 -32.37 -25.96 -1.53
C MET A 1 -31.78 -25.09 -2.62
N ASP A 2 -32.56 -24.78 -3.63
CA ASP A 2 -32.15 -23.94 -4.72
C ASP A 2 -32.01 -22.50 -4.17
N GLN A 3 -30.78 -21.99 -4.16
CA GLN A 3 -30.56 -20.61 -3.83
C GLN A 3 -30.77 -19.77 -5.09
N ASP A 4 -31.79 -18.94 -5.08
CA ASP A 4 -32.00 -17.96 -6.15
C ASP A 4 -30.90 -16.89 -6.06
N PHE A 5 -30.24 -16.64 -7.19
CA PHE A 5 -29.23 -15.62 -7.34
C PHE A 5 -29.75 -14.46 -8.18
N ASP A 6 -29.32 -13.24 -7.86
CA ASP A 6 -29.57 -12.09 -8.70
C ASP A 6 -28.69 -12.11 -9.97
N LEU A 7 -28.93 -11.17 -10.88
CA LEU A 7 -28.16 -11.02 -12.13
C LEU A 7 -26.64 -10.86 -11.89
N PHE A 8 -26.24 -10.39 -10.72
CA PHE A 8 -24.85 -10.15 -10.32
C PHE A 8 -24.24 -11.30 -9.51
N GLY A 9 -24.95 -12.43 -9.40
CA GLY A 9 -24.48 -13.61 -8.67
C GLY A 9 -24.51 -13.47 -7.15
N ASN A 10 -25.29 -12.52 -6.61
CA ASN A 10 -25.50 -12.43 -5.17
C ASN A 10 -26.69 -13.31 -4.80
N PRO A 11 -26.64 -14.07 -3.69
CA PRO A 11 -27.80 -14.84 -3.25
C PRO A 11 -28.94 -13.90 -2.86
N SER A 12 -30.15 -14.23 -3.31
CA SER A 12 -31.36 -13.51 -2.90
C SER A 12 -31.50 -13.58 -1.38
N ARG A 13 -31.88 -12.44 -0.78
CA ARG A 13 -31.94 -12.35 0.69
C ARG A 13 -33.15 -13.13 1.21
N PRO A 14 -32.98 -14.04 2.18
CA PRO A 14 -34.09 -14.72 2.81
C PRO A 14 -35.02 -13.70 3.48
N GLY A 15 -36.32 -13.87 3.33
CA GLY A 15 -37.32 -12.99 3.93
C GLY A 15 -37.76 -11.79 3.08
N LEU A 16 -37.39 -11.73 1.80
CA LEU A 16 -37.99 -10.77 0.86
C LEU A 16 -39.50 -11.03 0.81
N GLY A 17 -40.32 -9.99 1.06
CA GLY A 17 -41.80 -10.09 1.09
C GLY A 17 -42.41 -10.39 2.47
N GLN A 18 -41.63 -10.65 3.50
CA GLN A 18 -42.12 -10.79 4.89
C GLN A 18 -42.30 -9.44 5.57
N ARG A 19 -43.20 -9.40 6.58
CA ARG A 19 -43.50 -8.18 7.34
C ARG A 19 -42.28 -7.72 8.13
N GLY A 20 -41.75 -6.52 7.84
CA GLY A 20 -40.58 -5.93 8.44
C GLY A 20 -39.30 -6.12 7.61
N ARG A 21 -38.27 -5.32 7.89
CA ARG A 21 -36.98 -5.44 7.20
C ARG A 21 -36.18 -6.61 7.81
N PRO A 22 -35.86 -7.67 7.05
CA PRO A 22 -35.08 -8.78 7.58
C PRO A 22 -33.69 -8.29 8.03
N ARG A 23 -33.16 -8.90 9.11
CA ARG A 23 -31.82 -8.63 9.62
C ARG A 23 -30.82 -9.07 8.56
N TYR A 24 -29.80 -8.24 8.32
CA TYR A 24 -28.69 -8.63 7.45
C TYR A 24 -27.87 -9.74 8.11
N GLU A 25 -27.63 -10.82 7.38
CA GLU A 25 -26.76 -11.91 7.80
C GLU A 25 -25.47 -11.88 6.98
N ALA A 26 -24.34 -11.68 7.67
CA ALA A 26 -23.03 -11.65 7.04
C ALA A 26 -22.53 -13.08 6.80
N THR A 27 -22.46 -13.49 5.56
CA THR A 27 -21.93 -14.80 5.18
C THR A 27 -20.41 -14.78 4.99
N GLU A 28 -19.75 -15.94 5.04
CA GLU A 28 -18.32 -16.03 4.72
C GLU A 28 -18.04 -15.65 3.25
N LYS A 29 -18.99 -15.93 2.35
CA LYS A 29 -18.90 -15.48 0.95
C LYS A 29 -18.85 -13.96 0.87
N ASP A 30 -19.69 -13.26 1.62
CA ASP A 30 -19.68 -11.79 1.69
C ASP A 30 -18.37 -11.27 2.25
N ARG A 31 -17.84 -11.89 3.33
CA ARG A 31 -16.55 -11.52 3.90
C ARG A 31 -15.42 -11.67 2.91
N ASN A 32 -15.38 -12.79 2.19
CA ASN A 32 -14.35 -13.05 1.18
C ASN A 32 -14.45 -12.06 0.01
N LYS A 33 -15.66 -11.74 -0.43
CA LYS A 33 -15.89 -10.71 -1.46
C LYS A 33 -15.40 -9.33 -0.99
N ILE A 34 -15.71 -8.94 0.24
CA ILE A 34 -15.24 -7.67 0.82
C ILE A 34 -13.72 -7.65 0.95
N LYS A 35 -13.08 -8.71 1.44
CA LYS A 35 -11.62 -8.83 1.54
C LYS A 35 -10.94 -8.66 0.17
N MET A 36 -11.52 -9.27 -0.88
CA MET A 36 -11.04 -9.11 -2.25
C MET A 36 -11.17 -7.65 -2.73
N LEU A 37 -12.31 -7.01 -2.50
CA LEU A 37 -12.52 -5.60 -2.88
C LEU A 37 -11.61 -4.64 -2.12
N LEU A 38 -11.32 -4.94 -0.84
CA LEU A 38 -10.33 -4.21 -0.05
C LEU A 38 -8.92 -4.35 -0.64
N ALA A 39 -8.53 -5.56 -1.05
CA ALA A 39 -7.25 -5.81 -1.70
C ALA A 39 -7.11 -5.05 -3.03
N LEU A 40 -8.22 -4.81 -3.74
CA LEU A 40 -8.27 -3.97 -4.94
C LEU A 40 -8.22 -2.46 -4.61
N GLY A 41 -8.15 -2.06 -3.34
CA GLY A 41 -8.07 -0.67 -2.91
C GLY A 41 -9.40 0.09 -2.94
N TRP A 42 -10.54 -0.60 -2.99
CA TRP A 42 -11.83 0.07 -3.06
C TRP A 42 -12.20 0.77 -1.75
N GLY A 43 -12.76 1.98 -1.87
CA GLY A 43 -13.29 2.73 -0.73
C GLY A 43 -14.60 2.10 -0.19
N ASN A 44 -14.94 2.40 1.07
CA ASN A 44 -16.09 1.80 1.75
C ASN A 44 -17.41 2.04 1.03
N GLN A 45 -17.62 3.21 0.44
CA GLN A 45 -18.84 3.50 -0.31
C GLN A 45 -18.97 2.61 -1.55
N ARG A 46 -17.86 2.44 -2.29
CA ARG A 46 -17.83 1.60 -3.48
C ARG A 46 -18.05 0.12 -3.13
N ILE A 47 -17.49 -0.35 -2.01
CA ILE A 47 -17.71 -1.71 -1.50
C ILE A 47 -19.19 -1.90 -1.11
N ALA A 48 -19.78 -0.95 -0.39
CA ALA A 48 -21.18 -1.00 0.00
C ALA A 48 -22.11 -1.11 -1.21
N ASN A 49 -21.85 -0.30 -2.26
CA ASN A 49 -22.59 -0.36 -3.52
C ASN A 49 -22.43 -1.73 -4.23
N ALA A 50 -21.21 -2.27 -4.29
CA ALA A 50 -20.95 -3.58 -4.91
C ALA A 50 -21.57 -4.78 -4.16
N MET A 51 -21.85 -4.59 -2.88
CA MET A 51 -22.49 -5.58 -2.01
C MET A 51 -24.00 -5.36 -1.91
N ASP A 52 -24.54 -4.33 -2.56
CA ASP A 52 -25.94 -3.89 -2.43
C ASP A 52 -26.40 -3.73 -0.98
N ILE A 53 -25.57 -3.09 -0.16
CA ILE A 53 -25.85 -2.78 1.24
C ILE A 53 -25.59 -1.31 1.56
N SER A 54 -26.20 -0.81 2.63
CA SER A 54 -25.89 0.53 3.09
C SER A 54 -24.49 0.62 3.68
N LEU A 55 -23.85 1.79 3.60
CA LEU A 55 -22.57 2.05 4.24
C LEU A 55 -22.61 1.78 5.77
N ALA A 56 -23.76 2.05 6.41
CA ALA A 56 -23.95 1.78 7.84
C ALA A 56 -23.93 0.26 8.11
N THR A 57 -24.59 -0.54 7.25
CA THR A 57 -24.59 -2.00 7.31
C THR A 57 -23.17 -2.54 7.14
N LEU A 58 -22.43 -2.05 6.12
CA LEU A 58 -21.04 -2.44 5.89
C LEU A 58 -20.17 -2.19 7.13
N LYS A 59 -20.22 -0.98 7.69
CA LYS A 59 -19.44 -0.62 8.87
C LYS A 59 -19.83 -1.42 10.13
N ARG A 60 -21.11 -1.78 10.26
CA ARG A 60 -21.62 -2.52 11.42
C ARG A 60 -21.19 -4.00 11.39
N TYR A 61 -21.39 -4.68 10.27
CA TYR A 61 -21.19 -6.13 10.19
C TYR A 61 -19.78 -6.55 9.78
N PHE A 62 -19.03 -5.69 9.07
CA PHE A 62 -17.70 -5.99 8.53
C PHE A 62 -16.61 -5.09 9.09
N ARG A 63 -16.80 -4.54 10.29
CA ARG A 63 -15.84 -3.65 10.94
C ARG A 63 -14.44 -4.26 11.08
N ALA A 64 -14.38 -5.55 11.43
CA ALA A 64 -13.11 -6.27 11.57
C ALA A 64 -12.39 -6.39 10.23
N ASP A 65 -13.13 -6.74 9.16
CA ASP A 65 -12.57 -6.87 7.82
C ASP A 65 -12.09 -5.52 7.27
N LEU A 66 -12.79 -4.43 7.57
CA LEU A 66 -12.38 -3.09 7.15
C LEU A 66 -11.11 -2.59 7.85
N LYS A 67 -10.83 -3.03 9.10
CA LYS A 67 -9.62 -2.64 9.84
C LYS A 67 -8.32 -3.22 9.25
N ILE A 68 -8.43 -4.37 8.58
CA ILE A 68 -7.26 -5.05 8.00
C ILE A 68 -7.02 -4.67 6.53
N ARG A 69 -7.59 -3.55 6.07
CA ARG A 69 -7.50 -3.02 4.70
C ARG A 69 -6.05 -3.00 4.18
N ASP A 70 -5.14 -2.48 4.97
CA ASP A 70 -3.77 -2.20 4.56
C ASP A 70 -2.99 -3.49 4.24
N VAL A 71 -3.32 -4.59 4.91
CA VAL A 71 -2.66 -5.89 4.70
C VAL A 71 -3.39 -6.78 3.68
N MET A 72 -4.59 -6.41 3.21
CA MET A 72 -5.34 -7.26 2.29
C MET A 72 -4.67 -7.39 0.92
N ARG A 73 -4.02 -6.33 0.46
CA ARG A 73 -3.26 -6.36 -0.80
C ARG A 73 -2.13 -7.38 -0.73
N ASP A 74 -1.35 -7.35 0.34
CA ASP A 74 -0.21 -8.24 0.51
C ASP A 74 -0.66 -9.70 0.64
N ARG A 75 -1.76 -9.95 1.36
CA ARG A 75 -2.36 -11.30 1.45
C ARG A 75 -2.84 -11.81 0.12
N LEU A 76 -3.46 -10.97 -0.71
CA LEU A 76 -3.90 -11.36 -2.04
C LEU A 76 -2.71 -11.69 -2.94
N VAL A 77 -1.67 -10.87 -2.91
CA VAL A 77 -0.43 -11.10 -3.68
C VAL A 77 0.24 -12.39 -3.22
N ALA A 78 0.39 -12.61 -1.91
CA ALA A 78 0.93 -13.86 -1.37
C ALA A 78 0.15 -15.08 -1.86
N ARG A 79 -1.18 -15.02 -1.82
CA ARG A 79 -2.02 -16.13 -2.33
C ARG A 79 -1.87 -16.38 -3.82
N GLN A 80 -1.67 -15.33 -4.62
CA GLN A 80 -1.38 -15.49 -6.06
C GLN A 80 -0.06 -16.23 -6.29
N PHE A 81 1.00 -15.88 -5.53
CA PHE A 81 2.28 -16.59 -5.57
C PHE A 81 2.16 -18.05 -5.14
N GLU A 82 1.44 -18.33 -4.05
CA GLU A 82 1.19 -19.70 -3.58
C GLU A 82 0.54 -20.55 -4.69
N ILE A 83 -0.57 -20.06 -5.28
CA ILE A 83 -1.27 -20.80 -6.34
C ILE A 83 -0.37 -21.02 -7.56
N ALA A 84 0.38 -20.00 -7.98
CA ALA A 84 1.29 -20.14 -9.12
C ALA A 84 2.40 -21.16 -8.83
N LEU A 85 2.96 -21.13 -7.62
CA LEU A 85 4.01 -22.07 -7.19
C LEU A 85 3.48 -23.51 -7.09
N GLU A 86 2.30 -23.71 -6.49
CA GLU A 86 1.64 -25.02 -6.40
C GLU A 86 1.44 -25.63 -7.79
N GLN A 87 0.93 -24.84 -8.73
CA GLN A 87 0.71 -25.30 -10.11
C GLN A 87 2.02 -25.52 -10.90
N ALA A 88 3.02 -24.69 -10.69
CA ALA A 88 4.35 -24.88 -11.28
C ALA A 88 5.02 -26.17 -10.78
N ASN A 89 4.93 -26.48 -9.49
CA ASN A 89 5.43 -27.71 -8.88
C ASN A 89 4.69 -28.96 -9.39
N ALA A 90 3.43 -28.81 -9.79
CA ALA A 90 2.66 -29.88 -10.46
C ALA A 90 3.07 -30.09 -11.94
N GLY A 91 4.09 -29.38 -12.44
CA GLY A 91 4.60 -29.49 -13.81
C GLY A 91 3.90 -28.62 -14.84
N ASN A 92 3.07 -27.67 -14.42
CA ASN A 92 2.38 -26.75 -15.32
C ASN A 92 3.32 -25.62 -15.78
N MET A 93 3.82 -25.73 -17.02
CA MET A 93 4.72 -24.74 -17.62
C MET A 93 4.10 -23.36 -17.80
N ALA A 94 2.78 -23.27 -17.96
CA ALA A 94 2.10 -21.98 -18.03
C ALA A 94 2.11 -21.27 -16.66
N ALA A 95 1.95 -22.03 -15.57
CA ALA A 95 2.04 -21.51 -14.22
C ALA A 95 3.47 -21.05 -13.87
N LEU A 96 4.49 -21.74 -14.36
CA LEU A 96 5.89 -21.32 -14.20
C LEU A 96 6.14 -19.96 -14.87
N LYS A 97 5.66 -19.78 -16.10
CA LYS A 97 5.77 -18.48 -16.81
C LYS A 97 4.98 -17.36 -16.07
N GLU A 98 3.82 -17.69 -15.50
CA GLU A 98 3.08 -16.71 -14.72
C GLU A 98 3.78 -16.36 -13.39
N LEU A 99 4.44 -17.33 -12.76
CA LEU A 99 5.27 -17.10 -11.59
C LEU A 99 6.41 -16.14 -11.90
N ASP A 100 7.15 -16.35 -12.99
CA ASP A 100 8.21 -15.44 -13.43
C ASP A 100 7.67 -14.02 -13.67
N ARG A 101 6.53 -13.91 -14.33
CA ARG A 101 5.86 -12.62 -14.55
C ARG A 101 5.45 -11.91 -13.26
N LEU A 102 4.98 -12.66 -12.25
CA LEU A 102 4.64 -12.11 -10.94
C LEU A 102 5.90 -11.62 -10.19
N LEU A 103 7.02 -12.36 -10.31
CA LEU A 103 8.31 -11.96 -9.75
C LEU A 103 8.81 -10.67 -10.41
N ASP A 104 8.86 -10.59 -11.74
CA ASP A 104 9.25 -9.39 -12.47
C ASP A 104 8.40 -8.15 -12.06
N LYS A 105 7.11 -8.35 -11.93
CA LYS A 105 6.19 -7.29 -11.50
C LYS A 105 6.50 -6.82 -10.08
N ASN A 106 6.76 -7.75 -9.17
CA ASN A 106 7.11 -7.43 -7.79
C ASN A 106 8.43 -6.66 -7.73
N ASP A 107 9.43 -7.06 -8.48
CA ASP A 107 10.73 -6.41 -8.52
C ASP A 107 10.66 -4.99 -9.07
N ARG A 108 9.86 -4.75 -10.12
CA ARG A 108 9.59 -3.38 -10.62
C ARG A 108 8.90 -2.53 -9.56
N MET A 109 7.88 -3.05 -8.88
CA MET A 109 7.19 -2.32 -7.82
C MET A 109 8.12 -2.01 -6.64
N TYR A 110 9.05 -2.93 -6.32
CA TYR A 110 10.04 -2.71 -5.28
C TYR A 110 11.04 -1.62 -5.67
N ALA A 111 11.56 -1.66 -6.89
CA ALA A 111 12.45 -0.63 -7.43
C ALA A 111 11.78 0.76 -7.44
N GLU A 112 10.51 0.85 -7.86
CA GLU A 112 9.75 2.09 -7.82
C GLU A 112 9.57 2.64 -6.39
N ARG A 113 9.34 1.75 -5.41
CA ARG A 113 9.25 2.16 -3.99
C ARG A 113 10.57 2.69 -3.45
N LEU A 114 11.68 2.06 -3.81
CA LEU A 114 13.02 2.53 -3.42
C LEU A 114 13.30 3.92 -4.02
N MET A 115 13.00 4.12 -5.31
CA MET A 115 13.18 5.42 -5.96
C MET A 115 12.31 6.51 -5.32
N LYS A 116 11.05 6.22 -5.01
CA LYS A 116 10.18 7.17 -4.30
C LYS A 116 10.71 7.50 -2.91
N ARG A 117 11.16 6.49 -2.17
CA ARG A 117 11.71 6.69 -0.83
C ARG A 117 12.96 7.56 -0.86
N SER A 118 13.86 7.36 -1.81
CA SER A 118 15.05 8.20 -1.97
C SER A 118 14.72 9.65 -2.38
N GLN A 119 13.60 9.87 -3.08
CA GLN A 119 13.10 11.20 -3.41
C GLN A 119 12.36 11.87 -2.24
N GLU A 120 11.75 11.08 -1.36
CA GLU A 120 10.99 11.54 -0.21
C GLU A 120 11.86 11.70 1.06
N GLU A 121 13.09 11.18 1.07
CA GLU A 121 14.03 11.46 2.17
C GLU A 121 14.31 12.97 2.20
N PRO A 122 13.77 13.69 3.20
CA PRO A 122 13.97 15.12 3.26
C PRO A 122 15.45 15.39 3.43
N ASP A 123 16.00 16.26 2.60
CA ASP A 123 17.31 16.85 2.79
C ASP A 123 17.50 17.18 4.28
N PRO A 124 18.47 16.58 4.97
CA PRO A 124 18.70 16.80 6.41
C PRO A 124 18.82 18.28 6.75
N THR A 125 19.18 19.12 5.78
CA THR A 125 19.24 20.58 5.93
C THR A 125 17.85 21.24 5.77
N ALA A 126 16.86 20.55 5.21
CA ALA A 126 15.52 21.12 4.97
C ALA A 126 14.76 21.47 6.26
N LYS A 127 15.08 20.81 7.37
CA LYS A 127 14.51 21.07 8.71
C LYS A 127 15.24 22.19 9.48
N LEU A 128 16.39 22.62 8.97
CA LEU A 128 17.16 23.67 9.61
C LEU A 128 16.57 25.05 9.28
N GLY A 129 16.48 25.92 10.28
CA GLY A 129 16.07 27.30 10.08
C GLY A 129 17.04 28.02 9.12
N LYS A 130 16.54 29.09 8.45
CA LYS A 130 17.31 29.85 7.44
C LYS A 130 18.70 30.27 7.91
N LYS A 131 18.87 30.63 9.21
CA LYS A 131 20.12 31.00 9.84
C LYS A 131 21.10 29.81 9.98
N ALA A 132 20.55 28.62 10.30
CA ALA A 132 21.38 27.42 10.44
C ALA A 132 21.85 26.88 9.07
N ARG A 133 21.01 27.02 8.02
CA ARG A 133 21.41 26.72 6.64
C ARG A 133 22.54 27.62 6.16
N ALA A 134 22.39 28.95 6.38
CA ALA A 134 23.41 29.89 5.99
C ALA A 134 24.74 29.67 6.73
N ALA A 135 24.69 29.18 7.98
CA ALA A 135 25.90 28.84 8.73
C ALA A 135 26.61 27.61 8.12
N ILE A 136 25.86 26.55 7.75
CA ILE A 136 26.43 25.35 7.13
C ILE A 136 26.96 25.66 5.72
N GLU A 137 26.24 26.45 4.92
CA GLU A 137 26.70 26.91 3.61
C GLU A 137 27.97 27.76 3.71
N ALA A 138 28.08 28.62 4.74
CA ALA A 138 29.27 29.41 5.00
C ALA A 138 30.48 28.54 5.44
N GLU A 139 30.24 27.52 6.25
CA GLU A 139 31.26 26.57 6.69
C GLU A 139 31.76 25.69 5.53
N GLN A 140 30.87 25.21 4.68
CA GLN A 140 31.20 24.44 3.47
C GLN A 140 31.89 25.31 2.39
N ALA A 141 31.55 26.59 2.31
CA ALA A 141 32.19 27.52 1.39
C ALA A 141 33.61 27.90 1.88
N ALA A 142 33.85 27.84 3.19
CA ALA A 142 35.19 28.08 3.78
C ALA A 142 36.11 26.86 3.64
N ASP A 143 35.51 25.64 3.60
CA ASP A 143 36.24 24.37 3.44
C ASP A 143 36.63 24.19 1.96
N GLY A 144 37.79 24.66 1.59
CA GLY A 144 38.33 24.53 0.23
C GLY A 144 38.69 25.83 -0.47
N THR A 145 38.60 26.96 0.22
CA THR A 145 39.20 28.18 -0.23
C THR A 145 40.60 28.32 0.38
N ASP A 146 41.60 28.59 -0.49
CA ASP A 146 43.03 28.83 -0.18
C ASP A 146 43.28 30.04 0.74
N TRP A 147 42.19 30.62 1.28
CA TRP A 147 42.22 31.79 2.17
C TRP A 147 42.75 31.49 3.59
N GLN A 148 42.78 30.21 4.02
CA GLN A 148 43.33 29.84 5.31
C GLN A 148 44.87 29.95 5.30
N ASP A 149 45.54 29.71 4.18
CA ASP A 149 46.98 29.84 4.05
C ASP A 149 47.39 31.31 3.91
N ASP A 150 46.58 32.18 3.30
CA ASP A 150 46.87 33.60 3.17
C ASP A 150 46.64 34.40 4.46
N LEU A 151 45.88 33.89 5.41
CA LEU A 151 45.62 34.51 6.72
C LEU A 151 46.51 33.94 7.84
N ALA A 152 47.35 32.95 7.57
CA ALA A 152 48.38 32.51 8.47
C ALA A 152 49.45 33.62 8.60
N PHE A 153 49.21 34.55 9.51
CA PHE A 153 50.16 35.60 9.86
C PHE A 153 51.45 34.95 10.40
N ASP A 154 52.43 34.84 9.53
CA ASP A 154 53.79 34.42 9.91
C ASP A 154 54.38 35.51 10.81
N GLY A 155 54.30 35.26 12.12
CA GLY A 155 54.85 36.18 13.13
C GLY A 155 56.37 36.33 13.04
N GLY A 156 56.82 36.89 11.91
CA GLY A 156 58.19 37.28 11.73
C GLY A 156 58.54 38.27 12.78
N THR A 157 59.44 37.84 13.71
CA THR A 157 60.12 38.66 14.72
C THR A 157 60.75 39.82 14.03
N VAL A 158 60.23 41.03 14.29
CA VAL A 158 60.97 42.28 13.99
C VAL A 158 62.10 42.41 14.97
N ASN A 159 63.28 42.34 14.41
CA ASN A 159 64.52 42.63 15.14
C ASN A 159 64.78 44.14 15.14
#